data_3bce8ed4cd73e533a1bedff5685ff3f1
#
_entry.id   3bce8ed4cd73e533a1bedff5685ff3f1
#
_cell.length_a   1.000
_cell.length_b   1.000
_cell.length_c   1.000
_cell.angle_alpha   90.00
_cell.angle_beta   90.00
_cell.angle_gamma   90.00
#
_symmetry.space_group_name_H-M   'P 1'
#
loop_
_entity.id
_entity.type
_entity.pdbx_description
1 polymer ?
#
loop_
_entity_poly.entity_id
_entity_poly.type
_entity_poly.pdbx_seq_one_letter_code
_entity_poly.pdbx_strand_id
1 'polypeptide(L)'
;HMNKILKNSWALFLGMGALMLAYGFQGSLLGVRAVKEDFSLTATGFMMSGYFVGYFIGAITIPKLISRVGHIRIFAAFASVASLVVLVHAVFINPFVWFLLRVLTGISMVSIYTVAESWLNDRASNKNRGSVLSIYMVILYGAMGCGMFFLNFSNPINFEPFILISVITSGALIPILLTKRKPPTFKKIEPMSLREVYISSPFGMVSSFFYGTIQSALFTLLAVYAVGMNFSIFQISVVTFLLAISGAISQWPIGKLSDIADRRKVIISVSFAAAFFALCAIFASGTMYYDGVLGSSKLWFYIFLILFSFCSLPMFSLILAHTNDFIPKEKFVAAGASLQFTFGMGAMGGPFLCSIFMNL
;
A
#
# COMPACT_ATOMS: atom_id res chain seq x y z
N HIS A 1 -10.43 1.15 28.48
CA HIS A 1 -9.02 1.28 28.03
C HIS A 1 -8.88 1.68 26.56
N MET A 2 -9.66 1.12 25.62
CA MET A 2 -9.61 1.44 24.17
C MET A 2 -9.85 2.94 23.90
N ASN A 3 -10.91 3.51 24.48
CA ASN A 3 -11.21 4.95 24.32
C ASN A 3 -10.06 5.87 24.79
N LYS A 4 -9.29 5.45 25.81
CA LYS A 4 -8.13 6.20 26.28
C LYS A 4 -6.97 6.16 25.29
N ILE A 5 -6.75 5.01 24.63
CA ILE A 5 -5.71 4.85 23.60
C ILE A 5 -6.09 5.67 22.37
N LEU A 6 -7.34 5.61 21.93
CA LEU A 6 -7.83 6.39 20.79
C LEU A 6 -7.70 7.89 21.06
N LYS A 7 -8.16 8.38 22.23
CA LYS A 7 -7.96 9.77 22.67
C LYS A 7 -6.47 10.16 22.75
N ASN A 8 -5.62 9.22 23.09
CA ASN A 8 -4.21 9.46 23.24
C ASN A 8 -3.42 9.41 21.92
N SER A 9 -3.98 8.80 20.89
CA SER A 9 -3.35 8.60 19.59
C SER A 9 -4.05 9.34 18.45
N TRP A 10 -5.06 10.19 18.77
CA TRP A 10 -5.86 10.90 17.77
C TRP A 10 -5.01 11.71 16.78
N ALA A 11 -3.97 12.39 17.26
CA ALA A 11 -3.10 13.20 16.42
C ALA A 11 -2.32 12.32 15.42
N LEU A 12 -1.88 11.13 15.85
CA LEU A 12 -1.22 10.17 14.98
C LEU A 12 -2.20 9.61 13.94
N PHE A 13 -3.40 9.22 14.34
CA PHE A 13 -4.43 8.71 13.42
C PHE A 13 -4.87 9.76 12.41
N LEU A 14 -5.05 11.01 12.83
CA LEU A 14 -5.40 12.12 11.96
C LEU A 14 -4.27 12.41 10.95
N GLY A 15 -3.04 12.50 11.43
CA GLY A 15 -1.87 12.74 10.58
C GLY A 15 -1.63 11.61 9.59
N MET A 16 -1.70 10.37 10.04
CA MET A 16 -1.57 9.20 9.15
C MET A 16 -2.72 9.10 8.16
N GLY A 17 -3.95 9.39 8.58
CA GLY A 17 -5.10 9.46 7.69
C GLY A 17 -4.91 10.51 6.59
N ALA A 18 -4.47 11.72 6.94
CA ALA A 18 -4.17 12.76 5.96
C ALA A 18 -3.04 12.38 5.01
N LEU A 19 -1.96 11.77 5.50
CA LEU A 19 -0.86 11.26 4.66
C LEU A 19 -1.32 10.18 3.69
N MET A 20 -2.17 9.26 4.14
CA MET A 20 -2.70 8.20 3.28
C MET A 20 -3.71 8.71 2.27
N LEU A 21 -4.50 9.72 2.62
CA LEU A 21 -5.36 10.41 1.68
C LEU A 21 -4.53 11.07 0.56
N ALA A 22 -3.47 11.78 0.92
CA ALA A 22 -2.54 12.37 -0.03
C ALA A 22 -1.84 11.30 -0.89
N TYR A 23 -1.44 10.18 -0.30
CA TYR A 23 -0.81 9.06 -1.00
C TYR A 23 -1.75 8.40 -2.01
N GLY A 24 -3.00 8.14 -1.64
CA GLY A 24 -4.02 7.60 -2.55
C GLY A 24 -4.31 8.54 -3.72
N PHE A 25 -4.41 9.83 -3.44
CA PHE A 25 -4.54 10.86 -4.47
C PHE A 25 -3.34 10.88 -5.42
N GLN A 26 -2.12 10.88 -4.88
CA GLN A 26 -0.88 10.88 -5.68
C GLN A 26 -0.79 9.64 -6.59
N GLY A 27 -1.11 8.45 -6.10
CA GLY A 27 -1.07 7.22 -6.87
C GLY A 27 -1.98 7.27 -8.09
N SER A 28 -3.22 7.68 -7.92
CA SER A 28 -4.18 7.84 -9.02
C SER A 28 -3.76 8.96 -9.98
N LEU A 29 -3.30 10.10 -9.45
CA LEU A 29 -2.85 11.23 -10.25
C LEU A 29 -1.69 10.86 -11.16
N LEU A 30 -0.65 10.23 -10.62
CA LEU A 30 0.55 9.86 -11.40
C LEU A 30 0.23 8.85 -12.50
N GLY A 31 -0.65 7.87 -12.23
CA GLY A 31 -1.09 6.91 -13.23
C GLY A 31 -1.83 7.57 -14.38
N VAL A 32 -2.81 8.42 -14.08
CA VAL A 32 -3.58 9.15 -15.11
C VAL A 32 -2.69 10.16 -15.85
N ARG A 33 -1.85 10.89 -15.13
CA ARG A 33 -0.96 11.89 -15.73
C ARG A 33 0.07 11.25 -16.67
N ALA A 34 0.64 10.10 -16.32
CA ALA A 34 1.59 9.37 -17.15
C ALA A 34 0.98 9.02 -18.52
N VAL A 35 -0.28 8.56 -18.55
CA VAL A 35 -0.99 8.28 -19.79
C VAL A 35 -1.23 9.56 -20.60
N LYS A 36 -1.61 10.66 -19.96
CA LYS A 36 -1.86 11.95 -20.61
C LYS A 36 -0.59 12.63 -21.15
N GLU A 37 0.56 12.28 -20.62
CA GLU A 37 1.88 12.74 -21.06
C GLU A 37 2.53 11.75 -22.06
N ASP A 38 1.74 10.80 -22.59
CA ASP A 38 2.15 9.81 -23.59
C ASP A 38 3.33 8.92 -23.13
N PHE A 39 3.45 8.66 -21.85
CA PHE A 39 4.42 7.68 -21.35
C PHE A 39 4.04 6.29 -21.83
N SER A 40 5.01 5.54 -22.36
CA SER A 40 4.76 4.13 -22.70
C SER A 40 4.36 3.33 -21.46
N LEU A 41 3.61 2.23 -21.63
CA LEU A 41 3.24 1.35 -20.52
C LEU A 41 4.47 0.83 -19.76
N THR A 42 5.53 0.46 -20.49
CA THR A 42 6.79 0.01 -19.89
C THR A 42 7.47 1.11 -19.08
N ALA A 43 7.53 2.34 -19.59
CA ALA A 43 8.07 3.49 -18.85
C ALA A 43 7.24 3.81 -17.62
N THR A 44 5.92 3.70 -17.70
CA THR A 44 5.00 3.89 -16.56
C THR A 44 5.22 2.82 -15.50
N GLY A 45 5.33 1.56 -15.88
CA GLY A 45 5.62 0.47 -14.95
C GLY A 45 7.00 0.61 -14.30
N PHE A 46 8.01 1.00 -15.05
CA PHE A 46 9.35 1.31 -14.53
C PHE A 46 9.29 2.43 -13.49
N MET A 47 8.67 3.55 -13.84
CA MET A 47 8.51 4.69 -12.96
C MET A 47 7.78 4.31 -11.65
N MET A 48 6.69 3.55 -11.75
CA MET A 48 5.92 3.10 -10.58
C MET A 48 6.71 2.15 -9.69
N SER A 49 7.58 1.32 -10.23
CA SER A 49 8.47 0.43 -9.47
C SER A 49 9.42 1.20 -8.54
N GLY A 50 9.74 2.44 -8.86
CA GLY A 50 10.62 3.30 -8.04
C GLY A 50 10.16 3.43 -6.58
N TYR A 51 8.86 3.51 -6.35
CA TYR A 51 8.30 3.56 -4.99
C TYR A 51 8.73 2.35 -4.15
N PHE A 52 8.63 1.16 -4.70
CA PHE A 52 8.97 -0.07 -3.98
C PHE A 52 10.48 -0.26 -3.83
N VAL A 53 11.28 0.22 -4.77
CA VAL A 53 12.73 0.30 -4.62
C VAL A 53 13.09 1.19 -3.43
N GLY A 54 12.48 2.38 -3.34
CA GLY A 54 12.67 3.30 -2.22
C GLY A 54 12.16 2.72 -0.89
N TYR A 55 11.00 2.11 -0.91
CA TYR A 55 10.44 1.43 0.27
C TYR A 55 11.38 0.34 0.80
N PHE A 56 11.93 -0.47 -0.09
CA PHE A 56 12.88 -1.52 0.25
C PHE A 56 14.19 -0.96 0.84
N ILE A 57 14.78 0.05 0.20
CA ILE A 57 15.98 0.73 0.69
C ILE A 57 15.72 1.34 2.08
N GLY A 58 14.59 2.02 2.24
CA GLY A 58 14.19 2.64 3.49
C GLY A 58 13.96 1.62 4.62
N ALA A 59 13.32 0.48 4.32
CA ALA A 59 13.09 -0.58 5.30
C ALA A 59 14.40 -1.08 5.95
N ILE A 60 15.49 -1.08 5.20
CA ILE A 60 16.82 -1.50 5.69
C ILE A 60 17.54 -0.36 6.42
N THR A 61 17.42 0.87 5.93
CA THR A 61 18.26 1.99 6.39
C THR A 61 17.63 2.81 7.51
N ILE A 62 16.30 2.98 7.47
CA ILE A 62 15.56 3.86 8.39
C ILE A 62 15.61 3.42 9.86
N PRO A 63 15.51 2.14 10.24
CA PRO A 63 15.66 1.74 11.63
C PRO A 63 16.98 2.18 12.26
N LYS A 64 18.08 2.13 11.51
CA LYS A 64 19.37 2.64 11.96
C LYS A 64 19.37 4.16 12.10
N LEU A 65 18.72 4.84 11.20
CA LEU A 65 18.64 6.31 11.22
C LEU A 65 17.76 6.79 12.39
N ILE A 66 16.61 6.13 12.65
CA ILE A 66 15.77 6.41 13.81
C ILE A 66 16.54 6.28 15.12
N SER A 67 17.38 5.23 15.27
CA SER A 67 18.17 5.02 16.48
C SER A 67 19.20 6.14 16.73
N ARG A 68 19.65 6.85 15.70
CA ARG A 68 20.61 7.95 15.79
C ARG A 68 19.95 9.32 15.97
N VAL A 69 18.87 9.57 15.23
CA VAL A 69 18.27 10.91 15.10
C VAL A 69 16.98 11.03 15.91
N GLY A 70 16.28 9.94 16.14
CA GLY A 70 15.01 9.88 16.88
C GLY A 70 13.78 9.93 15.98
N HIS A 71 12.65 9.44 16.51
CA HIS A 71 11.40 9.21 15.77
C HIS A 71 10.78 10.52 15.20
N ILE A 72 10.68 11.56 16.03
CA ILE A 72 10.00 12.82 15.63
C ILE A 72 10.74 13.51 14.49
N ARG A 73 12.07 13.56 14.57
CA ARG A 73 12.90 14.21 13.54
C ARG A 73 12.84 13.46 12.22
N ILE A 74 12.88 12.14 12.26
CA ILE A 74 12.74 11.30 11.06
C ILE A 74 11.36 11.50 10.44
N PHE A 75 10.29 11.47 11.23
CA PHE A 75 8.94 11.70 10.75
C PHE A 75 8.81 13.07 10.04
N ALA A 76 9.26 14.13 10.70
CA ALA A 76 9.22 15.48 10.16
C ALA A 76 10.04 15.64 8.87
N ALA A 77 11.26 15.12 8.85
CA ALA A 77 12.14 15.20 7.70
C ALA A 77 11.56 14.49 6.47
N PHE A 78 11.12 13.25 6.64
CA PHE A 78 10.63 12.45 5.51
C PHE A 78 9.22 12.85 5.05
N ALA A 79 8.35 13.35 5.92
CA ALA A 79 7.11 13.96 5.47
C ALA A 79 7.35 15.26 4.70
N SER A 80 8.36 16.06 5.08
CA SER A 80 8.79 17.21 4.29
C SER A 80 9.34 16.80 2.93
N VAL A 81 10.18 15.76 2.87
CA VAL A 81 10.67 15.20 1.60
C VAL A 81 9.51 14.75 0.73
N ALA A 82 8.54 14.01 1.27
CA ALA A 82 7.35 13.55 0.53
C ALA A 82 6.57 14.73 -0.07
N SER A 83 6.40 15.82 0.68
CA SER A 83 5.73 17.04 0.21
C SER A 83 6.49 17.73 -0.93
N LEU A 84 7.81 17.88 -0.79
CA LEU A 84 8.65 18.49 -1.82
C LEU A 84 8.68 17.69 -3.12
N VAL A 85 8.83 16.38 -3.01
CA VAL A 85 8.92 15.45 -4.15
C VAL A 85 7.67 15.52 -5.03
N VAL A 86 6.49 15.66 -4.43
CA VAL A 86 5.24 15.81 -5.17
C VAL A 86 5.28 17.02 -6.10
N LEU A 87 5.76 18.16 -5.62
CA LEU A 87 5.85 19.38 -6.42
C LEU A 87 6.88 19.24 -7.55
N VAL A 88 7.97 18.55 -7.30
CA VAL A 88 9.01 18.32 -8.32
C VAL A 88 8.50 17.43 -9.46
N HIS A 89 7.58 16.49 -9.19
CA HIS A 89 6.90 15.71 -10.26
C HIS A 89 6.19 16.63 -11.27
N ALA A 90 5.59 17.71 -10.80
CA ALA A 90 4.85 18.64 -11.66
C ALA A 90 5.77 19.49 -12.54
N VAL A 91 7.01 19.69 -12.12
CA VAL A 91 8.01 20.52 -12.86
C VAL A 91 8.76 19.70 -13.90
N PHE A 92 9.18 18.50 -13.55
CA PHE A 92 10.00 17.65 -14.42
C PHE A 92 9.20 16.44 -14.91
N ILE A 93 8.59 16.56 -16.07
CA ILE A 93 7.75 15.51 -16.67
C ILE A 93 8.65 14.61 -17.52
N ASN A 94 9.27 13.65 -16.85
CA ASN A 94 10.14 12.65 -17.46
C ASN A 94 10.07 11.33 -16.68
N PRO A 95 9.91 10.16 -17.35
CA PRO A 95 9.76 8.88 -16.66
C PRO A 95 10.92 8.51 -15.74
N PHE A 96 12.16 8.80 -16.13
CA PHE A 96 13.33 8.51 -15.33
C PHE A 96 13.42 9.42 -14.09
N VAL A 97 13.14 10.71 -14.24
CA VAL A 97 13.05 11.64 -13.10
C VAL A 97 11.94 11.19 -12.15
N TRP A 98 10.77 10.83 -12.69
CA TRP A 98 9.67 10.32 -11.88
C TRP A 98 10.01 9.02 -11.16
N PHE A 99 10.79 8.13 -11.78
CA PHE A 99 11.32 6.95 -11.08
C PHE A 99 12.13 7.35 -9.84
N LEU A 100 13.08 8.29 -9.97
CA LEU A 100 13.89 8.76 -8.83
C LEU A 100 13.04 9.43 -7.74
N LEU A 101 12.06 10.22 -8.15
CA LEU A 101 11.12 10.87 -7.23
C LEU A 101 10.23 9.82 -6.51
N ARG A 102 9.83 8.77 -7.20
CA ARG A 102 9.11 7.65 -6.59
C ARG A 102 9.99 6.88 -5.60
N VAL A 103 11.28 6.72 -5.87
CA VAL A 103 12.23 6.14 -4.89
C VAL A 103 12.25 6.99 -3.61
N LEU A 104 12.35 8.29 -3.72
CA LEU A 104 12.31 9.20 -2.55
C LEU A 104 10.96 9.13 -1.82
N THR A 105 9.84 9.02 -2.55
CA THR A 105 8.52 8.82 -1.96
C THR A 105 8.45 7.51 -1.18
N GLY A 106 8.97 6.43 -1.72
CA GLY A 106 9.01 5.11 -1.05
C GLY A 106 9.82 5.14 0.24
N ILE A 107 11.01 5.74 0.22
CA ILE A 107 11.83 5.94 1.43
C ILE A 107 11.07 6.76 2.47
N SER A 108 10.40 7.83 2.03
CA SER A 108 9.64 8.70 2.92
C SER A 108 8.46 7.97 3.57
N MET A 109 7.71 7.21 2.80
CA MET A 109 6.54 6.50 3.32
C MET A 109 6.91 5.39 4.29
N VAL A 110 7.94 4.58 4.01
CA VAL A 110 8.39 3.56 4.97
C VAL A 110 8.94 4.16 6.25
N SER A 111 9.57 5.34 6.17
CA SER A 111 10.05 6.08 7.35
C SER A 111 8.87 6.50 8.23
N ILE A 112 7.84 7.05 7.62
CA ILE A 112 6.61 7.49 8.28
C ILE A 112 5.87 6.31 8.93
N TYR A 113 5.71 5.20 8.21
CA TYR A 113 5.08 3.98 8.75
C TYR A 113 5.85 3.42 9.93
N THR A 114 7.17 3.31 9.81
CA THR A 114 8.02 2.77 10.88
C THR A 114 7.88 3.58 12.17
N VAL A 115 7.87 4.90 12.07
CA VAL A 115 7.67 5.80 13.23
C VAL A 115 6.27 5.65 13.79
N ALA A 116 5.23 5.67 12.96
CA ALA A 116 3.84 5.58 13.40
C ALA A 116 3.56 4.24 14.11
N GLU A 117 4.00 3.15 13.51
CA GLU A 117 3.84 1.81 14.06
C GLU A 117 4.60 1.61 15.36
N SER A 118 5.80 2.17 15.48
CA SER A 118 6.56 2.18 16.74
C SER A 118 5.78 2.89 17.85
N TRP A 119 5.16 4.03 17.55
CA TRP A 119 4.34 4.76 18.52
C TRP A 119 3.09 4.00 18.95
N LEU A 120 2.41 3.35 18.02
CA LEU A 120 1.23 2.56 18.33
C LEU A 120 1.58 1.32 19.16
N ASN A 121 2.65 0.64 18.81
CA ASN A 121 3.12 -0.54 19.55
C ASN A 121 3.56 -0.22 20.97
N ASP A 122 4.21 0.93 21.18
CA ASP A 122 4.64 1.39 22.53
C ASP A 122 3.44 1.70 23.44
N ARG A 123 2.34 2.19 22.87
CA ARG A 123 1.12 2.58 23.61
C ARG A 123 0.13 1.44 23.81
N ALA A 124 0.21 0.40 23.02
CA ALA A 124 -0.67 -0.75 23.09
C ALA A 124 -0.17 -1.78 24.10
N SER A 125 -1.08 -2.31 24.91
CA SER A 125 -0.81 -3.49 25.75
C SER A 125 -0.92 -4.76 24.90
N ASN A 126 -0.37 -5.86 25.37
CA ASN A 126 -0.49 -7.16 24.71
C ASN A 126 -1.95 -7.59 24.47
N LYS A 127 -2.89 -7.12 25.32
CA LYS A 127 -4.33 -7.44 25.22
C LYS A 127 -5.06 -6.67 24.14
N ASN A 128 -4.59 -5.48 23.76
CA ASN A 128 -5.30 -4.58 22.82
C ASN A 128 -4.49 -4.18 21.58
N ARG A 129 -3.25 -4.66 21.46
CA ARG A 129 -2.37 -4.35 20.33
C ARG A 129 -3.02 -4.68 18.98
N GLY A 130 -3.63 -5.85 18.87
CA GLY A 130 -4.32 -6.27 17.64
C GLY A 130 -5.45 -5.33 17.24
N SER A 131 -6.29 -4.92 18.22
CA SER A 131 -7.39 -3.99 17.97
C SER A 131 -6.90 -2.60 17.56
N VAL A 132 -5.85 -2.10 18.19
CA VAL A 132 -5.25 -0.78 17.85
C VAL A 132 -4.68 -0.80 16.44
N LEU A 133 -3.94 -1.84 16.07
CA LEU A 133 -3.39 -2.00 14.73
C LEU A 133 -4.50 -2.19 13.69
N SER A 134 -5.59 -2.89 14.00
CA SER A 134 -6.74 -3.03 13.10
C SER A 134 -7.39 -1.69 12.81
N ILE A 135 -7.60 -0.84 13.83
CA ILE A 135 -8.12 0.52 13.63
C ILE A 135 -7.18 1.34 12.78
N TYR A 136 -5.88 1.26 13.04
CA TYR A 136 -4.85 1.92 12.23
C TYR A 136 -4.94 1.49 10.75
N MET A 137 -5.03 0.21 10.46
CA MET A 137 -5.15 -0.30 9.09
C MET A 137 -6.43 0.14 8.40
N VAL A 138 -7.56 0.18 9.11
CA VAL A 138 -8.83 0.72 8.58
C VAL A 138 -8.69 2.19 8.21
N ILE A 139 -8.01 2.99 9.04
CA ILE A 139 -7.75 4.40 8.75
C ILE A 139 -6.85 4.54 7.52
N LEU A 140 -5.77 3.75 7.43
CA LEU A 140 -4.85 3.80 6.30
C LEU A 140 -5.55 3.47 4.98
N TYR A 141 -6.22 2.34 4.89
CA TYR A 141 -6.91 1.91 3.65
C TYR A 141 -8.12 2.79 3.33
N GLY A 142 -8.91 3.17 4.34
CA GLY A 142 -10.05 4.05 4.15
C GLY A 142 -9.65 5.43 3.65
N ALA A 143 -8.65 6.06 4.26
CA ALA A 143 -8.14 7.35 3.82
C ALA A 143 -7.49 7.28 2.44
N MET A 144 -6.71 6.23 2.15
CA MET A 144 -6.14 5.99 0.84
C MET A 144 -7.23 5.89 -0.23
N GLY A 145 -8.27 5.09 0.02
CA GLY A 145 -9.41 4.96 -0.88
C GLY A 145 -10.13 6.28 -1.10
N CYS A 146 -10.41 7.04 -0.03
CA CYS A 146 -11.01 8.38 -0.14
C CYS A 146 -10.12 9.34 -0.94
N GLY A 147 -8.80 9.27 -0.77
CA GLY A 147 -7.83 10.09 -1.51
C GLY A 147 -7.91 9.92 -3.02
N MET A 148 -8.25 8.72 -3.47
CA MET A 148 -8.41 8.42 -4.90
C MET A 148 -9.56 9.22 -5.55
N PHE A 149 -10.59 9.60 -4.78
CA PHE A 149 -11.67 10.45 -5.27
C PHE A 149 -11.27 11.92 -5.45
N PHE A 150 -10.21 12.37 -4.81
CA PHE A 150 -9.75 13.76 -4.95
C PHE A 150 -9.30 14.11 -6.37
N LEU A 151 -9.02 13.11 -7.19
CA LEU A 151 -8.74 13.31 -8.62
C LEU A 151 -9.89 14.01 -9.36
N ASN A 152 -11.14 13.90 -8.87
CA ASN A 152 -12.31 14.54 -9.47
C ASN A 152 -12.41 16.05 -9.18
N PHE A 153 -11.66 16.56 -8.21
CA PHE A 153 -11.74 17.99 -7.81
C PHE A 153 -10.79 18.90 -8.58
N SER A 154 -9.95 18.32 -9.44
CA SER A 154 -8.97 19.09 -10.22
C SER A 154 -8.65 18.39 -11.54
N ASN A 155 -8.10 19.16 -12.50
CA ASN A 155 -7.66 18.58 -13.77
C ASN A 155 -6.29 17.91 -13.60
N PRO A 156 -6.13 16.61 -13.94
CA PRO A 156 -4.86 15.91 -13.81
C PRO A 156 -3.69 16.51 -14.60
N ILE A 157 -3.96 17.33 -15.63
CA ILE A 157 -2.93 17.98 -16.46
C ILE A 157 -2.36 19.23 -15.77
N ASN A 158 -3.12 19.83 -14.86
CA ASN A 158 -2.76 21.07 -14.21
C ASN A 158 -1.80 20.86 -13.02
N PHE A 159 -1.34 21.99 -12.44
CA PHE A 159 -0.50 22.02 -11.25
C PHE A 159 -1.26 21.80 -9.94
N GLU A 160 -2.54 22.19 -9.90
CA GLU A 160 -3.36 22.21 -8.69
C GLU A 160 -3.40 20.86 -7.94
N PRO A 161 -3.56 19.69 -8.60
CA PRO A 161 -3.57 18.43 -7.86
C PRO A 161 -2.25 18.15 -7.14
N PHE A 162 -1.12 18.49 -7.73
CA PHE A 162 0.19 18.33 -7.07
C PHE A 162 0.35 19.27 -5.86
N ILE A 163 -0.11 20.51 -5.97
CA ILE A 163 -0.12 21.46 -4.87
C ILE A 163 -1.01 20.96 -3.74
N LEU A 164 -2.21 20.47 -4.05
CA LEU A 164 -3.15 19.96 -3.05
C LEU A 164 -2.57 18.76 -2.28
N ILE A 165 -1.93 17.82 -2.97
CA ILE A 165 -1.25 16.67 -2.34
C ILE A 165 -0.15 17.17 -1.41
N SER A 166 0.67 18.11 -1.85
CA SER A 166 1.75 18.69 -1.05
C SER A 166 1.22 19.41 0.20
N VAL A 167 0.15 20.19 0.07
CA VAL A 167 -0.52 20.87 1.19
C VAL A 167 -1.07 19.87 2.21
N ILE A 168 -1.76 18.84 1.76
CA ILE A 168 -2.31 17.79 2.65
C ILE A 168 -1.16 17.08 3.37
N THR A 169 -0.09 16.71 2.65
CA THR A 169 1.08 16.03 3.22
C THR A 169 1.77 16.89 4.27
N SER A 170 1.98 18.17 4.00
CA SER A 170 2.57 19.11 4.96
C SER A 170 1.65 19.36 6.15
N GLY A 171 0.35 19.51 5.91
CA GLY A 171 -0.66 19.71 6.95
C GLY A 171 -0.80 18.53 7.91
N ALA A 172 -0.57 17.32 7.41
CA ALA A 172 -0.60 16.09 8.20
C ALA A 172 0.44 16.06 9.33
N LEU A 173 1.54 16.81 9.19
CA LEU A 173 2.57 16.94 10.22
C LEU A 173 2.11 17.71 11.44
N ILE A 174 1.23 18.70 11.27
CA ILE A 174 0.87 19.66 12.30
C ILE A 174 0.35 18.97 13.57
N PRO A 175 -0.67 18.10 13.53
CA PRO A 175 -1.20 17.48 14.75
C PRO A 175 -0.18 16.60 15.45
N ILE A 176 0.72 15.96 14.70
CA ILE A 176 1.73 15.05 15.26
C ILE A 176 2.83 15.84 15.95
N LEU A 177 3.34 16.90 15.32
CA LEU A 177 4.43 17.71 15.87
C LEU A 177 4.00 18.57 17.06
N LEU A 178 2.72 18.97 17.13
CA LEU A 178 2.18 19.72 18.26
C LEU A 178 1.83 18.83 19.48
N THR A 179 1.91 17.51 19.34
CA THR A 179 1.65 16.59 20.44
C THR A 179 2.78 16.65 21.48
N LYS A 180 2.43 16.96 22.74
CA LYS A 180 3.38 17.05 23.90
C LYS A 180 3.90 15.71 24.40
N ARG A 181 3.68 14.61 23.69
CA ARG A 181 3.99 13.25 24.18
C ARG A 181 5.39 12.82 23.80
N LYS A 182 6.04 12.14 24.74
CA LYS A 182 7.37 11.58 24.53
C LYS A 182 7.33 10.52 23.40
N PRO A 183 8.31 10.53 22.50
CA PRO A 183 8.45 9.47 21.50
C PRO A 183 8.75 8.13 22.16
N PRO A 184 8.43 7.00 21.51
CA PRO A 184 8.78 5.68 22.00
C PRO A 184 10.29 5.49 22.08
N THR A 185 10.71 4.64 22.99
CA THR A 185 12.09 4.15 23.01
C THR A 185 12.26 3.07 21.93
N PHE A 186 13.25 3.21 21.09
CA PHE A 186 13.53 2.21 20.06
C PHE A 186 14.07 0.93 20.71
N LYS A 187 13.28 -0.13 20.69
CA LYS A 187 13.72 -1.47 21.08
C LYS A 187 14.40 -2.12 19.88
N LYS A 188 15.70 -2.43 20.03
CA LYS A 188 16.43 -3.21 19.03
C LYS A 188 15.81 -4.61 18.97
N ILE A 189 15.22 -4.94 17.83
CA ILE A 189 14.72 -6.28 17.56
C ILE A 189 15.90 -7.09 17.04
N GLU A 190 16.16 -8.25 17.65
CA GLU A 190 17.15 -9.17 17.09
C GLU A 190 16.64 -9.71 15.75
N PRO A 191 17.33 -9.44 14.66
CA PRO A 191 16.86 -9.87 13.35
C PRO A 191 16.99 -11.40 13.25
N MET A 192 15.93 -12.05 12.79
CA MET A 192 15.99 -13.43 12.34
C MET A 192 16.57 -13.43 10.91
N SER A 193 17.51 -14.33 10.62
CA SER A 193 18.08 -14.37 9.27
C SER A 193 17.04 -14.85 8.25
N LEU A 194 17.12 -14.35 7.02
CA LEU A 194 16.23 -14.79 5.93
C LEU A 194 16.26 -16.31 5.73
N ARG A 195 17.47 -16.90 5.91
CA ARG A 195 17.65 -18.35 5.80
C ARG A 195 16.89 -19.12 6.87
N GLU A 196 16.89 -18.64 8.12
CA GLU A 196 16.15 -19.27 9.21
C GLU A 196 14.63 -19.24 8.97
N VAL A 197 14.11 -18.11 8.49
CA VAL A 197 12.68 -17.99 8.14
C VAL A 197 12.33 -18.89 6.96
N TYR A 198 13.21 -18.95 5.94
CA TYR A 198 13.01 -19.82 4.79
C TYR A 198 12.98 -21.30 5.16
N ILE A 199 13.90 -21.74 6.04
CA ILE A 199 13.92 -23.13 6.52
C ILE A 199 12.67 -23.45 7.33
N SER A 200 12.20 -22.52 8.16
CA SER A 200 11.00 -22.72 8.99
C SER A 200 9.70 -22.67 8.18
N SER A 201 9.60 -21.78 7.21
CA SER A 201 8.40 -21.58 6.39
C SER A 201 8.77 -21.20 4.95
N PRO A 202 9.24 -22.14 4.12
CA PRO A 202 9.58 -21.84 2.72
C PRO A 202 8.35 -21.37 1.94
N PHE A 203 7.17 -21.94 2.22
CA PHE A 203 5.91 -21.51 1.64
C PHE A 203 5.61 -20.03 1.96
N GLY A 204 5.78 -19.60 3.21
CA GLY A 204 5.56 -18.22 3.62
C GLY A 204 6.46 -17.23 2.88
N MET A 205 7.75 -17.53 2.76
CA MET A 205 8.72 -16.67 2.08
C MET A 205 8.43 -16.54 0.58
N VAL A 206 8.18 -17.64 -0.11
CA VAL A 206 7.87 -17.66 -1.55
C VAL A 206 6.55 -16.96 -1.82
N SER A 207 5.53 -17.25 -1.02
CA SER A 207 4.22 -16.60 -1.16
C SER A 207 4.28 -15.10 -0.92
N SER A 208 5.09 -14.63 0.03
CA SER A 208 5.29 -13.23 0.31
C SER A 208 5.91 -12.49 -0.88
N PHE A 209 6.89 -13.11 -1.55
CA PHE A 209 7.50 -12.56 -2.76
C PHE A 209 6.47 -12.37 -3.89
N PHE A 210 5.73 -13.42 -4.24
CA PHE A 210 4.73 -13.34 -5.29
C PHE A 210 3.57 -12.41 -4.94
N TYR A 211 3.16 -12.39 -3.68
CA TYR A 211 2.15 -11.46 -3.21
C TYR A 211 2.61 -10.01 -3.38
N GLY A 212 3.87 -9.71 -3.04
CA GLY A 212 4.47 -8.39 -3.27
C GLY A 212 4.44 -7.98 -4.73
N THR A 213 4.79 -8.89 -5.63
CA THR A 213 4.74 -8.68 -7.08
C THR A 213 3.32 -8.33 -7.56
N ILE A 214 2.31 -9.08 -7.11
CA ILE A 214 0.91 -8.89 -7.52
C ILE A 214 0.35 -7.59 -6.92
N GLN A 215 0.51 -7.37 -5.63
CA GLN A 215 -0.06 -6.22 -4.94
C GLN A 215 0.52 -4.90 -5.44
N SER A 216 1.83 -4.84 -5.65
CA SER A 216 2.48 -3.62 -6.14
C SER A 216 2.01 -3.23 -7.54
N ALA A 217 1.88 -4.22 -8.43
CA ALA A 217 1.34 -4.01 -9.76
C ALA A 217 -0.12 -3.54 -9.71
N LEU A 218 -0.94 -4.18 -8.88
CA LEU A 218 -2.36 -3.86 -8.76
C LEU A 218 -2.59 -2.42 -8.29
N PHE A 219 -1.94 -2.00 -7.21
CA PHE A 219 -2.12 -0.65 -6.66
C PHE A 219 -1.51 0.46 -7.53
N THR A 220 -0.53 0.16 -8.36
CA THR A 220 0.13 1.18 -9.18
C THR A 220 -0.40 1.27 -10.61
N LEU A 221 -0.83 0.16 -11.20
CA LEU A 221 -1.20 0.11 -12.61
C LEU A 221 -2.72 -0.01 -12.86
N LEU A 222 -3.54 -0.23 -11.82
CA LEU A 222 -4.99 -0.32 -12.02
C LEU A 222 -5.58 0.98 -12.61
N ALA A 223 -5.13 2.14 -12.14
CA ALA A 223 -5.56 3.42 -12.70
C ALA A 223 -5.13 3.57 -14.17
N VAL A 224 -3.91 3.16 -14.50
CA VAL A 224 -3.39 3.16 -15.88
C VAL A 224 -4.22 2.25 -16.78
N TYR A 225 -4.53 1.06 -16.31
CA TYR A 225 -5.38 0.11 -17.02
C TYR A 225 -6.78 0.69 -17.27
N ALA A 226 -7.39 1.30 -16.26
CA ALA A 226 -8.71 1.91 -16.37
C ALA A 226 -8.73 3.08 -17.37
N VAL A 227 -7.66 3.88 -17.44
CA VAL A 227 -7.52 4.92 -18.50
C VAL A 227 -7.48 4.27 -19.88
N GLY A 228 -6.70 3.20 -20.05
CA GLY A 228 -6.63 2.44 -21.29
C GLY A 228 -7.97 1.85 -21.75
N MET A 229 -8.86 1.54 -20.80
CA MET A 229 -10.23 1.08 -21.03
C MET A 229 -11.24 2.25 -21.20
N ASN A 230 -10.78 3.48 -21.42
CA ASN A 230 -11.59 4.68 -21.61
C ASN A 230 -12.54 4.98 -20.42
N PHE A 231 -12.13 4.66 -19.20
CA PHE A 231 -12.88 5.03 -18.00
C PHE A 231 -12.76 6.54 -17.75
N SER A 232 -13.84 7.17 -17.33
CA SER A 232 -13.82 8.56 -16.86
C SER A 232 -13.01 8.67 -15.55
N ILE A 233 -12.60 9.88 -15.19
CA ILE A 233 -11.89 10.14 -13.92
C ILE A 233 -12.69 9.63 -12.72
N PHE A 234 -14.01 9.86 -12.72
CA PHE A 234 -14.88 9.33 -11.66
C PHE A 234 -14.88 7.79 -11.61
N GLN A 235 -14.96 7.12 -12.75
CA GLN A 235 -14.92 5.66 -12.83
C GLN A 235 -13.58 5.10 -12.40
N ILE A 236 -12.46 5.77 -12.72
CA ILE A 236 -11.12 5.40 -12.23
C ILE A 236 -11.07 5.50 -10.71
N SER A 237 -11.59 6.58 -10.15
CA SER A 237 -11.68 6.76 -8.69
C SER A 237 -12.53 5.67 -8.03
N VAL A 238 -13.66 5.30 -8.64
CA VAL A 238 -14.51 4.20 -8.14
C VAL A 238 -13.76 2.87 -8.16
N VAL A 239 -13.10 2.53 -9.26
CA VAL A 239 -12.33 1.28 -9.41
C VAL A 239 -11.26 1.16 -8.33
N THR A 240 -10.46 2.19 -8.16
CA THR A 240 -9.35 2.19 -7.19
C THR A 240 -9.84 2.23 -5.75
N PHE A 241 -10.92 2.96 -5.48
CA PHE A 241 -11.60 2.97 -4.18
C PHE A 241 -12.16 1.59 -3.81
N LEU A 242 -12.88 0.95 -4.74
CA LEU A 242 -13.46 -0.38 -4.52
C LEU A 242 -12.38 -1.42 -4.23
N LEU A 243 -11.22 -1.34 -4.90
CA LEU A 243 -10.06 -2.18 -4.59
C LEU A 243 -9.62 -2.02 -3.13
N ALA A 244 -9.40 -0.78 -2.69
CA ALA A 244 -8.90 -0.50 -1.36
C ALA A 244 -9.90 -0.91 -0.26
N ILE A 245 -11.17 -0.56 -0.42
CA ILE A 245 -12.23 -0.83 0.56
C ILE A 245 -12.55 -2.31 0.67
N SER A 246 -12.65 -3.02 -0.44
CA SER A 246 -12.92 -4.47 -0.40
C SER A 246 -11.80 -5.22 0.30
N GLY A 247 -10.56 -4.82 0.08
CA GLY A 247 -9.41 -5.34 0.80
C GLY A 247 -9.44 -5.05 2.30
N ALA A 248 -9.82 -3.84 2.69
CA ALA A 248 -9.97 -3.49 4.11
C ALA A 248 -11.05 -4.32 4.80
N ILE A 249 -12.22 -4.46 4.17
CA ILE A 249 -13.36 -5.22 4.71
C ILE A 249 -13.03 -6.71 4.80
N SER A 250 -12.31 -7.26 3.82
CA SER A 250 -12.00 -8.70 3.75
C SER A 250 -11.03 -9.19 4.82
N GLN A 251 -10.24 -8.31 5.43
CA GLN A 251 -9.25 -8.69 6.44
C GLN A 251 -9.86 -9.48 7.59
N TRP A 252 -11.01 -9.03 8.10
CA TRP A 252 -11.64 -9.67 9.24
C TRP A 252 -12.27 -11.03 8.92
N PRO A 253 -13.16 -11.18 7.92
CA PRO A 253 -13.81 -12.47 7.65
C PRO A 253 -12.84 -13.56 7.19
N ILE A 254 -11.87 -13.21 6.33
CA ILE A 254 -10.88 -14.17 5.86
C ILE A 254 -9.87 -14.52 6.95
N GLY A 255 -9.44 -13.55 7.75
CA GLY A 255 -8.61 -13.79 8.92
C GLY A 255 -9.27 -14.75 9.89
N LYS A 256 -10.54 -14.51 10.24
CA LYS A 256 -11.32 -15.40 11.11
C LYS A 256 -11.48 -16.81 10.52
N LEU A 257 -11.71 -16.92 9.21
CA LEU A 257 -11.79 -18.22 8.54
C LEU A 257 -10.49 -19.00 8.70
N SER A 258 -9.35 -18.34 8.58
CA SER A 258 -8.03 -18.96 8.74
C SER A 258 -7.71 -19.40 10.17
N ASP A 259 -8.39 -18.81 11.17
CA ASP A 259 -8.20 -19.18 12.57
C ASP A 259 -9.01 -20.42 12.95
N ILE A 260 -10.12 -20.71 12.28
CA ILE A 260 -11.02 -21.84 12.56
C ILE A 260 -10.83 -23.03 11.60
N ALA A 261 -10.20 -22.83 10.45
CA ALA A 261 -9.94 -23.85 9.45
C ALA A 261 -8.43 -24.08 9.26
N ASP A 262 -8.07 -25.16 8.55
CA ASP A 262 -6.68 -25.38 8.15
C ASP A 262 -6.17 -24.22 7.30
N ARG A 263 -5.24 -23.46 7.84
CA ARG A 263 -4.73 -22.22 7.26
C ARG A 263 -4.14 -22.40 5.87
N ARG A 264 -3.46 -23.52 5.60
CA ARG A 264 -2.96 -23.84 4.26
C ARG A 264 -4.08 -24.00 3.25
N LYS A 265 -5.14 -24.73 3.63
CA LYS A 265 -6.31 -24.91 2.77
C LYS A 265 -7.02 -23.59 2.48
N VAL A 266 -7.13 -22.73 3.49
CA VAL A 266 -7.72 -21.39 3.32
C VAL A 266 -6.88 -20.56 2.34
N ILE A 267 -5.55 -20.53 2.48
CA ILE A 267 -4.66 -19.80 1.58
C ILE A 267 -4.81 -20.32 0.14
N ILE A 268 -4.80 -21.62 -0.05
CA ILE A 268 -4.95 -22.27 -1.37
C ILE A 268 -6.30 -21.91 -1.98
N SER A 269 -7.40 -22.09 -1.24
CA SER A 269 -8.76 -21.83 -1.73
C SER A 269 -8.97 -20.37 -2.09
N VAL A 270 -8.48 -19.45 -1.25
CA VAL A 270 -8.58 -18.00 -1.47
C VAL A 270 -7.72 -17.58 -2.67
N SER A 271 -6.54 -18.19 -2.86
CA SER A 271 -5.69 -17.93 -4.04
C SER A 271 -6.35 -18.40 -5.34
N PHE A 272 -6.96 -19.57 -5.35
CA PHE A 272 -7.72 -20.06 -6.50
C PHE A 272 -8.95 -19.19 -6.80
N ALA A 273 -9.69 -18.78 -5.78
CA ALA A 273 -10.81 -17.86 -5.92
C ALA A 273 -10.36 -16.50 -6.50
N ALA A 274 -9.25 -15.95 -6.01
CA ALA A 274 -8.67 -14.72 -6.56
C ALA A 274 -8.29 -14.87 -8.04
N ALA A 275 -7.61 -15.96 -8.41
CA ALA A 275 -7.27 -16.23 -9.80
C ALA A 275 -8.52 -16.37 -10.70
N PHE A 276 -9.54 -17.07 -10.23
CA PHE A 276 -10.82 -17.22 -10.93
C PHE A 276 -11.50 -15.86 -11.15
N PHE A 277 -11.63 -15.04 -10.12
CA PHE A 277 -12.24 -13.71 -10.26
C PHE A 277 -11.40 -12.74 -11.11
N ALA A 278 -10.08 -12.88 -11.11
CA ALA A 278 -9.22 -12.14 -12.03
C ALA A 278 -9.51 -12.52 -13.50
N LEU A 279 -9.65 -13.80 -13.81
CA LEU A 279 -10.06 -14.26 -15.14
C LEU A 279 -11.44 -13.73 -15.53
N CYS A 280 -12.41 -13.79 -14.62
CA CYS A 280 -13.74 -13.21 -14.86
C CYS A 280 -13.67 -11.70 -15.15
N ALA A 281 -12.81 -10.95 -14.44
CA ALA A 281 -12.60 -9.53 -14.68
C ALA A 281 -11.98 -9.25 -16.06
N ILE A 282 -11.04 -10.09 -16.51
CA ILE A 282 -10.45 -10.01 -17.86
C ILE A 282 -11.53 -10.23 -18.92
N PHE A 283 -12.37 -11.26 -18.78
CA PHE A 283 -13.48 -11.49 -19.72
C PHE A 283 -14.47 -10.33 -19.73
N ALA A 284 -14.84 -9.82 -18.58
CA ALA A 284 -15.72 -8.66 -18.48
C ALA A 284 -15.12 -7.42 -19.16
N SER A 285 -13.81 -7.19 -19.04
CA SER A 285 -13.13 -6.07 -19.72
C SER A 285 -13.04 -6.28 -21.22
N GLY A 286 -12.87 -7.50 -21.69
CA GLY A 286 -12.88 -7.86 -23.12
C GLY A 286 -14.23 -7.56 -23.77
N THR A 287 -15.35 -7.91 -23.11
CA THR A 287 -16.69 -7.62 -23.63
C THR A 287 -16.98 -6.12 -23.69
N MET A 288 -16.45 -5.31 -22.78
CA MET A 288 -16.56 -3.83 -22.85
C MET A 288 -15.94 -3.25 -24.11
N TYR A 289 -14.87 -3.87 -24.62
CA TYR A 289 -14.18 -3.42 -25.84
C TYR A 289 -15.00 -3.71 -27.09
N TYR A 290 -15.70 -4.85 -27.16
CA TYR A 290 -16.45 -5.28 -28.33
C TYR A 290 -17.86 -4.70 -28.42
N ASP A 291 -18.56 -4.55 -27.31
CA ASP A 291 -20.01 -4.24 -27.35
C ASP A 291 -20.34 -2.75 -27.47
N GLY A 292 -19.37 -1.83 -27.30
CA GLY A 292 -19.62 -0.38 -27.34
C GLY A 292 -20.68 0.11 -26.33
N VAL A 293 -21.35 -0.80 -25.64
CA VAL A 293 -22.44 -0.59 -24.69
C VAL A 293 -21.91 -0.62 -23.27
N LEU A 294 -21.74 0.53 -22.73
CA LEU A 294 -20.99 0.87 -21.51
C LEU A 294 -21.68 0.51 -20.17
N GLY A 295 -22.88 -0.04 -20.18
CA GLY A 295 -23.66 -0.19 -18.96
C GLY A 295 -23.37 -1.46 -18.15
N SER A 296 -23.70 -2.63 -18.70
CA SER A 296 -23.69 -3.90 -17.94
C SER A 296 -22.30 -4.50 -17.77
N SER A 297 -21.44 -4.41 -18.79
CA SER A 297 -20.07 -4.99 -18.75
C SER A 297 -19.19 -4.30 -17.73
N LYS A 298 -19.29 -2.98 -17.53
CA LYS A 298 -18.57 -2.26 -16.47
C LYS A 298 -19.02 -2.70 -15.08
N LEU A 299 -20.29 -2.95 -14.87
CA LEU A 299 -20.82 -3.44 -13.59
C LEU A 299 -20.19 -4.80 -13.24
N TRP A 300 -20.13 -5.73 -14.19
CA TRP A 300 -19.49 -7.04 -14.00
C TRP A 300 -17.99 -6.91 -13.70
N PHE A 301 -17.32 -6.01 -14.39
CA PHE A 301 -15.91 -5.72 -14.08
C PHE A 301 -15.73 -5.24 -12.63
N TYR A 302 -16.56 -4.30 -12.15
CA TYR A 302 -16.52 -3.85 -10.76
C TYR A 302 -16.77 -4.99 -9.77
N ILE A 303 -17.78 -5.82 -10.04
CA ILE A 303 -18.12 -6.96 -9.18
C ILE A 303 -16.95 -7.93 -9.09
N PHE A 304 -16.37 -8.33 -10.22
CA PHE A 304 -15.25 -9.27 -10.23
C PHE A 304 -13.98 -8.67 -9.64
N LEU A 305 -13.75 -7.38 -9.80
CA LEU A 305 -12.64 -6.68 -9.16
C LEU A 305 -12.80 -6.66 -7.62
N ILE A 306 -13.99 -6.39 -7.11
CA ILE A 306 -14.30 -6.44 -5.68
C ILE A 306 -14.04 -7.85 -5.13
N LEU A 307 -14.54 -8.88 -5.80
CA LEU A 307 -14.37 -10.28 -5.40
C LEU A 307 -12.89 -10.70 -5.45
N PHE A 308 -12.18 -10.30 -6.50
CA PHE A 308 -10.74 -10.51 -6.62
C PHE A 308 -9.97 -9.86 -5.47
N SER A 309 -10.22 -8.58 -5.19
CA SER A 309 -9.49 -7.86 -4.13
C SER A 309 -9.90 -8.36 -2.73
N PHE A 310 -11.14 -8.76 -2.54
CA PHE A 310 -11.62 -9.39 -1.31
C PHE A 310 -10.85 -10.67 -0.98
N CYS A 311 -10.52 -11.46 -2.00
CA CYS A 311 -9.72 -12.67 -1.85
C CYS A 311 -8.21 -12.38 -1.80
N SER A 312 -7.71 -11.45 -2.62
CA SER A 312 -6.28 -11.22 -2.82
C SER A 312 -5.64 -10.42 -1.69
N LEU A 313 -6.27 -9.31 -1.24
CA LEU A 313 -5.61 -8.35 -0.34
C LEU A 313 -5.36 -8.85 1.09
N PRO A 314 -6.15 -9.73 1.71
CA PRO A 314 -5.82 -10.27 3.03
C PRO A 314 -4.72 -11.33 3.01
N MET A 315 -4.19 -11.69 1.84
CA MET A 315 -3.22 -12.77 1.68
C MET A 315 -1.95 -12.58 2.51
N PHE A 316 -1.44 -11.36 2.64
CA PHE A 316 -0.25 -11.11 3.46
C PHE A 316 -0.47 -11.48 4.94
N SER A 317 -1.63 -11.13 5.48
CA SER A 317 -1.99 -11.50 6.86
C SER A 317 -2.07 -13.01 7.06
N LEU A 318 -2.59 -13.73 6.07
CA LEU A 318 -2.65 -15.20 6.07
C LEU A 318 -1.25 -15.82 5.98
N ILE A 319 -0.39 -15.30 5.12
CA ILE A 319 1.00 -15.74 4.95
C ILE A 319 1.79 -15.52 6.24
N LEU A 320 1.64 -14.35 6.87
CA LEU A 320 2.27 -14.03 8.14
C LEU A 320 1.81 -14.98 9.25
N ALA A 321 0.49 -15.20 9.36
CA ALA A 321 -0.07 -16.10 10.34
C ALA A 321 0.40 -17.54 10.12
N HIS A 322 0.44 -18.01 8.87
CA HIS A 322 0.98 -19.33 8.52
C HIS A 322 2.45 -19.47 8.91
N THR A 323 3.26 -18.45 8.62
CA THR A 323 4.69 -18.46 8.98
C THR A 323 4.87 -18.53 10.49
N ASN A 324 4.07 -17.79 11.25
CA ASN A 324 4.11 -17.78 12.71
C ASN A 324 3.73 -19.12 13.34
N ASP A 325 2.97 -19.97 12.64
CA ASP A 325 2.65 -21.33 13.14
C ASP A 325 3.90 -22.23 13.27
N PHE A 326 4.99 -21.90 12.57
CA PHE A 326 6.26 -22.66 12.54
C PHE A 326 7.40 -21.97 13.28
N ILE A 327 7.16 -20.85 13.94
CA ILE A 327 8.19 -20.01 14.56
C ILE A 327 7.86 -19.76 16.03
N PRO A 328 8.83 -19.76 16.96
CA PRO A 328 8.61 -19.39 18.35
C PRO A 328 8.05 -17.98 18.49
N LYS A 329 7.16 -17.75 19.47
CA LYS A 329 6.46 -16.47 19.69
C LYS A 329 7.41 -15.28 19.86
N GLU A 330 8.56 -15.51 20.47
CA GLU A 330 9.60 -14.51 20.73
C GLU A 330 10.20 -13.95 19.41
N LYS A 331 10.13 -14.74 18.33
CA LYS A 331 10.68 -14.42 17.01
C LYS A 331 9.62 -13.91 15.98
N PHE A 332 8.36 -13.78 16.37
CA PHE A 332 7.29 -13.35 15.43
C PHE A 332 7.57 -12.02 14.74
N VAL A 333 8.08 -11.05 15.50
CA VAL A 333 8.40 -9.72 14.94
C VAL A 333 9.53 -9.79 13.92
N ALA A 334 10.57 -10.55 14.23
CA ALA A 334 11.71 -10.76 13.32
C ALA A 334 11.30 -11.52 12.06
N ALA A 335 10.44 -12.53 12.18
CA ALA A 335 9.88 -13.26 11.05
C ALA A 335 9.02 -12.37 10.16
N GLY A 336 8.18 -11.52 10.76
CA GLY A 336 7.38 -10.53 10.05
C GLY A 336 8.24 -9.55 9.25
N ALA A 337 9.35 -9.09 9.82
CA ALA A 337 10.32 -8.22 9.12
C ALA A 337 10.95 -8.93 7.91
N SER A 338 11.29 -10.21 8.04
CA SER A 338 11.84 -11.02 6.93
C SER A 338 10.81 -11.24 5.82
N LEU A 339 9.54 -11.46 6.16
CA LEU A 339 8.46 -11.55 5.17
C LEU A 339 8.22 -10.22 4.47
N GLN A 340 8.24 -9.09 5.19
CA GLN A 340 8.15 -7.76 4.59
C GLN A 340 9.31 -7.46 3.65
N PHE A 341 10.52 -7.90 4.00
CA PHE A 341 11.69 -7.78 3.13
C PHE A 341 11.48 -8.56 1.82
N THR A 342 11.02 -9.80 1.91
CA THR A 342 10.76 -10.66 0.75
C THR A 342 9.60 -10.10 -0.09
N PHE A 343 8.55 -9.60 0.55
CA PHE A 343 7.48 -8.85 -0.10
C PHE A 343 8.02 -7.65 -0.89
N GLY A 344 8.90 -6.86 -0.27
CA GLY A 344 9.54 -5.71 -0.91
C GLY A 344 10.35 -6.08 -2.14
N MET A 345 11.08 -7.19 -2.10
CA MET A 345 11.81 -7.70 -3.28
C MET A 345 10.86 -8.04 -4.44
N GLY A 346 9.76 -8.72 -4.18
CA GLY A 346 8.73 -8.99 -5.19
C GLY A 346 8.08 -7.72 -5.71
N ALA A 347 7.77 -6.79 -4.81
CA ALA A 347 7.10 -5.54 -5.12
C ALA A 347 7.94 -4.60 -6.00
N MET A 348 9.26 -4.66 -5.92
CA MET A 348 10.14 -3.86 -6.79
C MET A 348 9.95 -4.21 -8.27
N GLY A 349 9.77 -5.48 -8.59
CA GLY A 349 9.60 -5.94 -9.98
C GLY A 349 8.16 -5.89 -10.49
N GLY A 350 7.18 -5.87 -9.59
CA GLY A 350 5.76 -6.06 -9.92
C GLY A 350 5.22 -5.11 -10.99
N PRO A 351 5.26 -3.79 -10.81
CA PRO A 351 4.73 -2.84 -11.78
C PRO A 351 5.43 -2.92 -13.14
N PHE A 352 6.75 -3.11 -13.16
CA PHE A 352 7.50 -3.24 -14.40
C PHE A 352 7.11 -4.52 -15.16
N LEU A 353 7.09 -5.67 -14.50
CA LEU A 353 6.68 -6.94 -15.10
C LEU A 353 5.24 -6.87 -15.61
N CYS A 354 4.31 -6.35 -14.81
CA CYS A 354 2.92 -6.21 -15.22
C CYS A 354 2.78 -5.31 -16.46
N SER A 355 3.52 -4.21 -16.54
CA SER A 355 3.48 -3.31 -17.69
C SER A 355 3.93 -3.97 -19.00
N ILE A 356 4.87 -4.94 -18.93
CA ILE A 356 5.27 -5.73 -20.09
C ILE A 356 4.10 -6.60 -20.56
N PHE A 357 3.42 -7.29 -19.64
CA PHE A 357 2.24 -8.10 -19.98
C PHE A 357 1.06 -7.26 -20.50
N MET A 358 0.91 -6.03 -20.06
CA MET A 358 -0.13 -5.11 -20.56
C MET A 358 0.14 -4.64 -21.99
N ASN A 359 1.38 -4.78 -22.51
CA ASN A 359 1.76 -4.44 -23.90
C ASN A 359 1.54 -5.62 -24.87
N LEU A 360 1.33 -6.84 -24.37
CA LEU A 360 1.08 -8.04 -25.19
C LEU A 360 -0.40 -8.18 -25.51
#